data_308fde633658e8175184c56c921c1c3a
#
_entry.id   308fde633658e8175184c56c921c1c3a
#
_cell.length_a   1.000
_cell.length_b   1.000
_cell.length_c   1.000
_cell.angle_alpha   90.00
_cell.angle_beta   90.00
_cell.angle_gamma   90.00
#
_symmetry.space_group_name_H-M   'P 1'
#
loop_
_entity.id
_entity.type
_entity.pdbx_description
1 polymer ?
#
loop_
_entity_poly.entity_id
_entity_poly.type
_entity_poly.pdbx_seq_one_letter_code
_entity_poly.pdbx_strand_id
1 'polypeptide(L)'
;MKKTGGFTLIELLIVMAILGMLAALVGPALFGNLSKGQRSAAQTQISNFESALDTYRLDVGQYPKTLNGLVENDSGRDSWDGPYIRGDLPKDPWGNDYFYQPNDKDFVLMSYGKDGKPGGQEDDEDIGR
;
A
#
# COMPACT_ATOMS: atom_id res chain seq x y z
N MET A 1 -26.75 25.60 -47.26
CA MET A 1 -25.37 25.12 -47.05
C MET A 1 -25.05 25.19 -45.55
N LYS A 2 -24.72 24.07 -44.94
CA LYS A 2 -24.22 24.05 -43.56
C LYS A 2 -22.77 24.49 -43.59
N LYS A 3 -22.43 25.63 -42.95
CA LYS A 3 -21.01 25.99 -42.74
C LYS A 3 -20.44 25.13 -41.65
N THR A 4 -19.54 24.22 -41.98
CA THR A 4 -18.70 23.50 -41.02
C THR A 4 -17.56 24.43 -40.60
N GLY A 5 -17.73 25.07 -39.43
CA GLY A 5 -16.63 25.85 -38.84
C GLY A 5 -15.64 24.90 -38.20
N GLY A 6 -14.40 24.91 -38.65
CA GLY A 6 -13.27 24.23 -37.99
C GLY A 6 -12.62 25.14 -36.97
N PHE A 7 -11.89 24.53 -36.00
CA PHE A 7 -11.07 25.27 -35.05
C PHE A 7 -9.83 25.87 -35.74
N THR A 8 -9.44 27.05 -35.30
CA THR A 8 -8.18 27.63 -35.72
C THR A 8 -7.01 27.05 -34.90
N LEU A 9 -5.81 27.09 -35.46
CA LEU A 9 -4.59 26.64 -34.79
C LEU A 9 -4.34 27.41 -33.48
N ILE A 10 -4.61 28.71 -33.49
CA ILE A 10 -4.43 29.56 -32.31
C ILE A 10 -5.45 29.25 -31.20
N GLU A 11 -6.67 28.90 -31.55
CA GLU A 11 -7.67 28.46 -30.58
C GLU A 11 -7.22 27.20 -29.85
N LEU A 12 -6.68 26.22 -30.55
CA LEU A 12 -6.09 25.03 -29.96
C LEU A 12 -4.90 25.35 -29.06
N LEU A 13 -4.01 26.25 -29.48
CA LEU A 13 -2.86 26.67 -28.68
C LEU A 13 -3.29 27.35 -27.37
N ILE A 14 -4.30 28.23 -27.43
CA ILE A 14 -4.83 28.89 -26.24
C ILE A 14 -5.47 27.87 -25.27
N VAL A 15 -6.26 26.94 -25.78
CA VAL A 15 -6.85 25.89 -24.97
C VAL A 15 -5.80 25.02 -24.30
N MET A 16 -4.75 24.61 -25.03
CA MET A 16 -3.64 23.83 -24.48
C MET A 16 -2.86 24.60 -23.42
N ALA A 17 -2.65 25.90 -23.62
CA ALA A 17 -1.99 26.77 -22.65
C ALA A 17 -2.81 26.86 -21.33
N ILE A 18 -4.12 27.07 -21.43
CA ILE A 18 -4.99 27.15 -20.28
C ILE A 18 -5.04 25.81 -19.54
N LEU A 19 -5.21 24.71 -20.26
CA LEU A 19 -5.19 23.36 -19.66
C LEU A 19 -3.85 23.06 -18.98
N GLY A 20 -2.73 23.47 -19.57
CA GLY A 20 -1.41 23.33 -18.98
C GLY A 20 -1.26 24.12 -17.68
N MET A 21 -1.77 25.36 -17.63
CA MET A 21 -1.79 26.16 -16.41
C MET A 21 -2.63 25.54 -15.30
N LEU A 22 -3.83 25.07 -15.65
CA LEU A 22 -4.71 24.39 -14.69
C LEU A 22 -4.09 23.09 -14.16
N ALA A 23 -3.48 22.29 -15.05
CA ALA A 23 -2.79 21.05 -14.66
C ALA A 23 -1.62 21.34 -13.72
N ALA A 24 -0.84 22.38 -13.97
CA ALA A 24 0.27 22.79 -13.11
C ALA A 24 -0.18 23.23 -11.71
N LEU A 25 -1.37 23.85 -11.61
CA LEU A 25 -1.91 24.30 -10.33
C LEU A 25 -2.50 23.15 -9.50
N VAL A 26 -3.22 22.24 -10.15
CA VAL A 26 -3.96 21.13 -9.47
C VAL A 26 -3.08 19.91 -9.26
N GLY A 27 -2.16 19.63 -10.17
CA GLY A 27 -1.31 18.43 -10.15
C GLY A 27 -0.60 18.18 -8.83
N PRO A 28 0.17 19.11 -8.28
CA PRO A 28 0.89 18.89 -7.02
C PRO A 28 0.00 18.53 -5.83
N ALA A 29 -1.18 19.15 -5.74
CA ALA A 29 -2.14 18.88 -4.68
C ALA A 29 -2.73 17.46 -4.77
N LEU A 30 -3.03 17.00 -5.98
CA LEU A 30 -3.53 15.66 -6.23
C LEU A 30 -2.49 14.59 -5.87
N PHE A 31 -1.25 14.77 -6.28
CA PHE A 31 -0.17 13.83 -5.96
C PHE A 31 0.12 13.78 -4.46
N GLY A 32 0.10 14.90 -3.76
CA GLY A 32 0.26 14.94 -2.32
C GLY A 32 -0.85 14.21 -1.56
N ASN A 33 -2.09 14.32 -2.02
CA ASN A 33 -3.22 13.59 -1.42
C ASN A 33 -3.16 12.09 -1.70
N LEU A 34 -2.74 11.70 -2.90
CA LEU A 34 -2.53 10.30 -3.25
C LEU A 34 -1.47 9.66 -2.36
N SER A 35 -0.34 10.32 -2.18
CA SER A 35 0.75 9.87 -1.31
C SER A 35 0.27 9.65 0.13
N LYS A 36 -0.43 10.63 0.72
CA LYS A 36 -1.00 10.50 2.05
C LYS A 36 -1.99 9.33 2.15
N GLY A 37 -2.81 9.14 1.13
CA GLY A 37 -3.75 8.03 1.05
C GLY A 37 -3.06 6.67 1.03
N GLN A 38 -2.00 6.53 0.24
CA GLN A 38 -1.20 5.31 0.18
C GLN A 38 -0.52 5.01 1.52
N ARG A 39 0.08 6.00 2.18
CA ARG A 39 0.69 5.83 3.51
C ARG A 39 -0.34 5.42 4.55
N SER A 40 -1.51 6.05 4.56
CA SER A 40 -2.61 5.70 5.46
C SER A 40 -3.13 4.27 5.21
N ALA A 41 -3.24 3.86 3.95
CA ALA A 41 -3.62 2.50 3.58
C ALA A 41 -2.60 1.47 4.06
N ALA A 42 -1.30 1.74 3.90
CA ALA A 42 -0.23 0.89 4.42
C ALA A 42 -0.29 0.76 5.94
N GLN A 43 -0.49 1.86 6.66
CA GLN A 43 -0.62 1.85 8.11
C GLN A 43 -1.82 1.01 8.58
N THR A 44 -2.97 1.17 7.94
CA THR A 44 -4.17 0.38 8.22
C THR A 44 -3.93 -1.11 7.96
N GLN A 45 -3.27 -1.44 6.86
CA GLN A 45 -2.96 -2.82 6.52
C GLN A 45 -1.99 -3.46 7.51
N ILE A 46 -1.00 -2.72 7.98
CA ILE A 46 -0.08 -3.17 9.03
C ILE A 46 -0.86 -3.48 10.32
N SER A 47 -1.78 -2.62 10.73
CA SER A 47 -2.63 -2.86 11.91
C SER A 47 -3.50 -4.11 11.74
N ASN A 48 -3.99 -4.38 10.54
CA ASN A 48 -4.73 -5.61 10.25
C ASN A 48 -3.84 -6.86 10.37
N PHE A 49 -2.61 -6.79 9.87
CA PHE A 49 -1.64 -7.86 10.05
C PHE A 49 -1.29 -8.09 11.52
N GLU A 50 -1.08 -7.03 12.29
CA GLU A 50 -0.80 -7.12 13.74
C GLU A 50 -1.91 -7.88 14.46
N SER A 51 -3.17 -7.53 14.19
CA SER A 51 -4.33 -8.21 14.77
C SER A 51 -4.40 -9.69 14.37
N ALA A 52 -4.12 -10.01 13.12
CA ALA A 52 -4.08 -11.38 12.62
C ALA A 52 -2.92 -12.19 13.24
N LEU A 53 -1.75 -11.58 13.39
CA LEU A 53 -0.58 -12.19 14.01
C LEU A 53 -0.80 -12.49 15.50
N ASP A 54 -1.44 -11.58 16.22
CA ASP A 54 -1.79 -11.78 17.63
C ASP A 54 -2.82 -12.91 17.79
N THR A 55 -3.81 -12.97 16.92
CA THR A 55 -4.79 -14.07 16.91
C THR A 55 -4.13 -15.41 16.61
N TYR A 56 -3.26 -15.46 15.59
CA TYR A 56 -2.46 -16.65 15.30
C TYR A 56 -1.64 -17.11 16.51
N ARG A 57 -0.99 -16.17 17.20
CA ARG A 57 -0.21 -16.49 18.40
C ARG A 57 -1.06 -17.05 19.54
N LEU A 58 -2.30 -16.56 19.70
CA LEU A 58 -3.23 -17.10 20.70
C LEU A 58 -3.57 -18.56 20.42
N ASP A 59 -3.77 -18.94 19.17
CA ASP A 59 -4.15 -20.27 18.77
C ASP A 59 -2.95 -21.23 18.73
N VAL A 60 -1.83 -20.79 18.17
CA VAL A 60 -0.64 -21.63 17.89
C VAL A 60 0.41 -21.57 18.99
N GLY A 61 0.41 -20.48 19.79
CA GLY A 61 1.34 -20.27 20.91
C GLY A 61 2.62 -19.52 20.54
N GLN A 62 2.86 -19.26 19.28
CA GLN A 62 4.02 -18.51 18.76
C GLN A 62 3.62 -17.77 17.49
N TYR A 63 4.42 -16.79 17.08
CA TYR A 63 4.22 -16.12 15.80
C TYR A 63 4.61 -17.03 14.63
N PRO A 64 3.96 -16.88 13.46
CA PRO A 64 4.31 -17.67 12.29
C PRO A 64 5.73 -17.31 11.80
N LYS A 65 6.39 -18.25 11.14
CA LYS A 65 7.72 -18.01 10.56
C LYS A 65 7.70 -17.01 9.41
N THR A 66 6.62 -17.00 8.66
CA THR A 66 6.35 -16.09 7.55
C THR A 66 4.90 -15.64 7.60
N LEU A 67 4.57 -14.53 6.93
CA LEU A 67 3.20 -14.05 6.82
C LEU A 67 2.26 -15.04 6.15
N ASN A 68 2.79 -15.97 5.34
CA ASN A 68 1.99 -17.01 4.70
C ASN A 68 1.28 -17.92 5.71
N GLY A 69 1.82 -18.08 6.90
CA GLY A 69 1.19 -18.80 8.00
C GLY A 69 -0.17 -18.23 8.43
N LEU A 70 -0.48 -16.98 8.07
CA LEU A 70 -1.80 -16.37 8.31
C LEU A 70 -2.87 -16.84 7.32
N VAL A 71 -2.48 -17.39 6.20
CA VAL A 71 -3.36 -17.85 5.12
C VAL A 71 -3.44 -19.36 5.06
N GLU A 72 -2.33 -20.03 5.29
CA GLU A 72 -2.20 -21.49 5.21
C GLU A 72 -1.57 -22.03 6.51
N ASN A 73 -1.98 -23.23 6.91
CA ASN A 73 -1.39 -23.88 8.08
C ASN A 73 0.00 -24.44 7.76
N ASP A 74 1.01 -23.63 7.95
CA ASP A 74 2.42 -24.02 7.84
C ASP A 74 3.05 -24.45 9.17
N SER A 75 2.31 -24.32 10.28
CA SER A 75 2.77 -24.67 11.62
C SER A 75 2.77 -26.18 11.90
N GLY A 76 1.96 -26.93 11.16
CA GLY A 76 1.71 -28.35 11.41
C GLY A 76 0.93 -28.64 12.70
N ARG A 77 0.36 -27.60 13.33
CA ARG A 77 -0.41 -27.73 14.58
C ARG A 77 -1.91 -27.76 14.30
N ASP A 78 -2.61 -28.65 15.00
CA ASP A 78 -4.07 -28.77 14.90
C ASP A 78 -4.80 -27.56 15.52
N SER A 79 -4.12 -26.83 16.40
CA SER A 79 -4.64 -25.61 17.02
C SER A 79 -4.72 -24.41 16.08
N TRP A 80 -4.12 -24.49 14.89
CA TRP A 80 -4.27 -23.47 13.85
C TRP A 80 -5.73 -23.41 13.40
N ASP A 81 -6.37 -22.27 13.57
CA ASP A 81 -7.80 -22.05 13.29
C ASP A 81 -8.00 -20.90 12.28
N GLY A 82 -7.15 -20.85 11.28
CA GLY A 82 -7.24 -19.87 10.21
C GLY A 82 -8.12 -20.28 9.03
N PRO A 83 -8.09 -19.53 7.93
CA PRO A 83 -7.17 -18.42 7.67
C PRO A 83 -7.47 -17.16 8.51
N TYR A 84 -6.43 -16.47 8.94
CA TYR A 84 -6.52 -15.25 9.74
C TYR A 84 -6.64 -13.98 8.88
N ILE A 85 -6.33 -14.11 7.61
CA ILE A 85 -6.51 -13.10 6.57
C ILE A 85 -7.34 -13.71 5.45
N ARG A 86 -8.33 -12.98 4.97
CA ARG A 86 -9.17 -13.41 3.86
C ARG A 86 -8.44 -13.25 2.54
N GLY A 87 -8.40 -14.33 1.76
CA GLY A 87 -7.77 -14.36 0.44
C GLY A 87 -6.25 -14.43 0.51
N ASP A 88 -5.60 -13.90 -0.49
CA ASP A 88 -4.15 -13.86 -0.59
C ASP A 88 -3.54 -12.80 0.33
N LEU A 89 -2.26 -12.93 0.65
CA LEU A 89 -1.53 -11.90 1.37
C LEU A 89 -1.53 -10.60 0.56
N PRO A 90 -2.03 -9.49 1.12
CA PRO A 90 -2.02 -8.23 0.41
C PRO A 90 -0.60 -7.68 0.32
N LYS A 91 -0.34 -7.01 -0.79
CA LYS A 91 0.86 -6.20 -0.98
C LYS A 91 0.62 -4.80 -0.46
N ASP A 92 1.70 -4.05 -0.23
CA ASP A 92 1.60 -2.66 0.13
C ASP A 92 1.02 -1.81 -1.03
N PRO A 93 0.64 -0.54 -0.81
CA PRO A 93 0.03 0.29 -1.84
C PRO A 93 0.93 0.56 -3.07
N TRP A 94 2.22 0.28 -2.96
CA TRP A 94 3.20 0.42 -4.06
C TRP A 94 3.50 -0.90 -4.75
N GLY A 95 2.83 -2.01 -4.35
CA GLY A 95 2.96 -3.32 -4.97
C GLY A 95 4.11 -4.17 -4.43
N ASN A 96 4.75 -3.75 -3.33
CA ASN A 96 5.83 -4.49 -2.68
C ASN A 96 5.28 -5.40 -1.56
N ASP A 97 6.02 -6.45 -1.24
CA ASP A 97 5.72 -7.29 -0.10
C ASP A 97 6.07 -6.57 1.21
N TYR A 98 5.31 -6.85 2.26
CA TYR A 98 5.64 -6.38 3.60
C TYR A 98 6.85 -7.14 4.14
N PHE A 99 7.77 -6.41 4.76
CA PHE A 99 8.86 -7.01 5.51
C PHE A 99 8.33 -7.55 6.83
N TYR A 100 8.64 -8.81 7.14
CA TYR A 100 8.23 -9.48 8.35
C TYR A 100 9.38 -10.29 8.94
N GLN A 101 9.65 -10.08 10.21
CA GLN A 101 10.64 -10.85 10.95
C GLN A 101 10.12 -11.15 12.36
N PRO A 102 9.78 -12.41 12.64
CA PRO A 102 9.34 -12.81 13.98
C PRO A 102 10.52 -13.01 14.93
N ASN A 103 10.26 -12.82 16.21
CA ASN A 103 11.11 -13.31 17.29
C ASN A 103 10.25 -14.06 18.34
N ASP A 104 10.84 -14.52 19.44
CA ASP A 104 10.12 -15.35 20.41
C ASP A 104 8.92 -14.65 21.07
N LYS A 105 8.93 -13.34 21.19
CA LYS A 105 7.93 -12.57 21.94
C LYS A 105 7.24 -11.47 21.13
N ASP A 106 7.83 -11.09 20.00
CA ASP A 106 7.38 -9.97 19.20
C ASP A 106 7.74 -10.19 17.72
N PHE A 107 7.50 -9.23 16.88
CA PHE A 107 7.84 -9.25 15.45
C PHE A 107 8.15 -7.85 14.95
N VAL A 108 8.86 -7.79 13.84
CA VAL A 108 9.02 -6.58 13.03
C VAL A 108 8.15 -6.73 11.80
N LEU A 109 7.34 -5.72 11.51
CA LEU A 109 6.45 -5.70 10.35
C LEU A 109 6.46 -4.30 9.74
N MET A 110 6.88 -4.18 8.50
CA MET A 110 7.06 -2.89 7.82
C MET A 110 6.67 -2.97 6.35
N SER A 111 6.17 -1.84 5.82
CA SER A 111 6.29 -1.51 4.41
C SER A 111 7.51 -0.62 4.23
N TYR A 112 8.36 -0.92 3.25
CA TYR A 112 9.52 -0.08 2.94
C TYR A 112 9.19 1.12 2.03
N GLY A 113 7.90 1.41 1.85
CA GLY A 113 7.47 2.55 1.07
C GLY A 113 7.57 2.32 -0.43
N LYS A 114 7.56 3.41 -1.17
CA LYS A 114 7.49 3.40 -2.64
C LYS A 114 8.72 2.75 -3.30
N ASP A 115 9.92 2.95 -2.75
CA ASP A 115 11.16 2.39 -3.32
C ASP A 115 11.41 0.91 -2.95
N GLY A 116 10.67 0.37 -1.99
CA GLY A 116 10.80 -1.01 -1.54
C GLY A 116 12.14 -1.33 -0.84
N LYS A 117 12.83 -0.30 -0.34
CA LYS A 117 14.13 -0.41 0.33
C LYS A 117 14.06 0.15 1.74
N PRO A 118 14.84 -0.41 2.69
CA PRO A 118 14.91 0.14 4.05
C PRO A 118 15.36 1.60 4.05
N GLY A 119 14.76 2.39 4.94
CA GLY A 119 15.06 3.83 5.06
C GLY A 119 14.25 4.67 4.08
N GLY A 120 14.74 5.85 3.78
CA GLY A 120 14.11 6.80 2.88
C GLY A 120 13.36 7.90 3.58
N GLN A 121 12.76 8.78 2.79
CA GLN A 121 11.99 9.94 3.25
C GLN A 121 10.72 10.07 2.42
N GLU A 122 9.72 10.77 2.97
CA GLU A 122 8.43 10.99 2.32
C GLU A 122 7.77 9.66 1.90
N ASP A 123 7.54 9.46 0.60
CA ASP A 123 6.91 8.24 0.08
C ASP A 123 7.79 6.99 0.18
N ASP A 124 9.10 7.18 0.30
CA ASP A 124 10.08 6.10 0.46
C ASP A 124 10.34 5.74 1.93
N GLU A 125 9.76 6.49 2.87
CA GLU A 125 9.93 6.24 4.31
C GLU A 125 9.24 4.95 4.73
N ASP A 126 9.94 4.18 5.57
CA ASP A 126 9.41 2.94 6.14
C ASP A 126 8.19 3.21 7.01
N ILE A 127 7.19 2.33 6.92
CA ILE A 127 5.95 2.40 7.68
C ILE A 127 5.78 1.09 8.44
N GLY A 128 5.56 1.17 9.73
CA GLY A 128 5.28 -0.03 10.54
C GLY A 128 5.93 -0.02 11.91
N ARG A 129 6.13 -1.23 12.40
CA ARG A 129 6.58 -1.52 13.77
C ARG A 129 7.82 -2.40 13.77
#